data_2f8b96cbedf46e4afbdf5636b59ca428
#
_entry.id   2f8b96cbedf46e4afbdf5636b59ca428
#
_cell.length_a   1.000
_cell.length_b   1.000
_cell.length_c   1.000
_cell.angle_alpha   90.00
_cell.angle_beta   90.00
_cell.angle_gamma   90.00
#
_symmetry.space_group_name_H-M   'P 1'
#
loop_
_entity.id
_entity.type
_entity.pdbx_description
1 polymer ?
#
loop_
_entity_poly.entity_id
_entity_poly.type
_entity_poly.pdbx_seq_one_letter_code
_entity_poly.pdbx_strand_id
1 'polypeptide(L)'
;MKFLGKLLLFVVIALLVAVIACYFLLQTRWGATQVSKWVNDNSGYHLTFEAMDHRFSSPSHVLLKGVNFGRKGQPATLVAKTVDIGLSSRQITDPLHADTILLQDGTLNFSPSAAPLPFQADRLQLTNMAFNSPTTGWDLSAQRVTGGVAPWQPVAGNVLGSKAQIQMSAGSLTLNGVPASNVLIQGSIDKDVVTLTTIGADMARGSLTGDAQRAADGSWVVNNLRLNDIRLQSDKSLLDFFSPLMTLPSLKIGRVEVTDARLQGPGWAVTDLDLSLRNLTLTKGDWQSEDGRLSMNASEFIYGSLHLFDPILNANFSPQGIALQQFTSRWENGMVRTSGNWYRAGHALVLDDTAFAGLEYTLPENWKQLWMEDLPPWLNTVTLKKFSASRNLVIDIDPAFPWQLTALDGYGDNLQLVRERKWGVWGGTAKLNAAAATFNRVDVRRPSLALNANSSVVNITELSAFTGQGLLEAKAVVAQTPDRSVNLSLNGRGVPVNVLQEWGWPALPISGDGNLQLTASGSVRADAPLKPSVNAELSAINVQKQQIKQSMHGGVVTGGVVTPPATETPSQPAPANP
;
A
#
# COMPACT_ATOMS: atom_id res chain seq x y z
N MET A 1 25.13 63.63 68.17
CA MET A 1 24.88 63.38 66.74
C MET A 1 26.09 62.82 65.96
N LYS A 2 27.33 63.27 66.12
CA LYS A 2 28.50 62.74 65.34
C LYS A 2 28.84 61.26 65.61
N PHE A 3 28.57 60.73 66.81
CA PHE A 3 28.80 59.32 67.12
C PHE A 3 27.83 58.36 66.51
N LEU A 4 26.52 58.74 66.47
CA LEU A 4 25.45 57.95 65.85
C LEU A 4 25.63 57.84 64.33
N GLY A 5 26.12 58.94 63.70
CA GLY A 5 26.41 58.90 62.22
C GLY A 5 27.62 58.01 61.89
N LYS A 6 28.68 57.97 62.77
CA LYS A 6 29.81 57.05 62.58
C LYS A 6 29.41 55.59 62.79
N LEU A 7 28.53 55.31 63.76
CA LEU A 7 27.98 53.95 63.97
C LEU A 7 27.13 53.49 62.82
N LEU A 8 26.22 54.36 62.31
CA LEU A 8 25.42 54.05 61.14
C LEU A 8 26.27 53.81 59.92
N LEU A 9 27.30 54.64 59.68
CA LEU A 9 28.22 54.44 58.54
C LEU A 9 28.99 53.14 58.68
N PHE A 10 29.45 52.77 59.87
CA PHE A 10 30.13 51.49 60.13
C PHE A 10 29.21 50.31 59.89
N VAL A 11 27.92 50.36 60.30
CA VAL A 11 26.91 49.31 60.05
C VAL A 11 26.62 49.18 58.55
N VAL A 12 26.51 50.31 57.85
CA VAL A 12 26.31 50.28 56.39
C VAL A 12 27.49 49.66 55.64
N ILE A 13 28.75 50.06 56.06
CA ILE A 13 29.98 49.49 55.49
C ILE A 13 30.06 47.98 55.79
N ALA A 14 29.77 47.59 57.03
CA ALA A 14 29.82 46.19 57.48
C ALA A 14 28.77 45.34 56.70
N LEU A 15 27.59 45.90 56.51
CA LEU A 15 26.52 45.27 55.74
C LEU A 15 26.90 45.15 54.24
N LEU A 16 27.53 46.20 53.70
CA LEU A 16 28.02 46.18 52.32
C LEU A 16 29.14 45.15 52.11
N VAL A 17 30.08 45.08 53.07
CA VAL A 17 31.15 44.05 53.06
C VAL A 17 30.56 42.65 53.22
N ALA A 18 29.56 42.46 54.08
CA ALA A 18 28.90 41.19 54.25
C ALA A 18 28.14 40.76 52.93
N VAL A 19 27.47 41.69 52.24
CA VAL A 19 26.81 41.44 50.95
C VAL A 19 27.85 41.06 49.89
N ILE A 20 28.95 41.79 49.80
CA ILE A 20 30.07 41.49 48.88
C ILE A 20 30.70 40.12 49.23
N ALA A 21 30.93 39.82 50.47
CA ALA A 21 31.48 38.53 50.92
C ALA A 21 30.47 37.38 50.55
N CYS A 22 29.18 37.57 50.82
CA CYS A 22 28.14 36.63 50.49
C CYS A 22 28.07 36.41 48.98
N TYR A 23 28.18 37.48 48.19
CA TYR A 23 28.22 37.42 46.73
C TYR A 23 29.39 36.55 46.22
N PHE A 24 30.60 36.72 46.72
CA PHE A 24 31.76 35.89 46.35
C PHE A 24 31.65 34.47 46.87
N LEU A 25 31.09 34.25 48.07
CA LEU A 25 30.87 32.92 48.62
C LEU A 25 29.87 32.11 47.81
N LEU A 26 28.80 32.74 47.29
CA LEU A 26 27.83 32.08 46.44
C LEU A 26 28.44 31.56 45.14
N GLN A 27 29.48 32.20 44.63
CA GLN A 27 30.18 31.77 43.42
C GLN A 27 31.15 30.60 43.65
N THR A 28 31.35 30.19 44.87
CA THR A 28 32.20 29.04 45.21
C THR A 28 31.42 27.72 45.16
N ARG A 29 32.15 26.60 45.14
CA ARG A 29 31.55 25.25 45.28
C ARG A 29 30.73 25.10 46.56
N TRP A 30 31.17 25.77 47.67
CA TRP A 30 30.42 25.78 48.91
C TRP A 30 29.05 26.46 48.74
N GLY A 31 29.00 27.61 48.07
CA GLY A 31 27.73 28.29 47.73
C GLY A 31 26.82 27.43 46.86
N ALA A 32 27.38 26.80 45.84
CA ALA A 32 26.64 25.87 44.99
C ALA A 32 26.02 24.72 45.81
N THR A 33 26.77 24.15 46.76
CA THR A 33 26.26 23.09 47.65
C THR A 33 25.14 23.60 48.56
N GLN A 34 25.25 24.83 49.12
CA GLN A 34 24.22 25.39 49.99
C GLN A 34 22.91 25.69 49.22
N VAL A 35 23.02 26.27 48.03
CA VAL A 35 21.84 26.51 47.15
C VAL A 35 21.19 25.19 46.73
N SER A 36 21.98 24.23 46.31
CA SER A 36 21.47 22.89 45.95
C SER A 36 20.76 22.24 47.16
N LYS A 37 21.35 22.26 48.33
CA LYS A 37 20.76 21.72 49.57
C LYS A 37 19.44 22.42 49.89
N TRP A 38 19.41 23.76 49.84
CA TRP A 38 18.20 24.52 50.10
C TRP A 38 17.06 24.17 49.15
N VAL A 39 17.32 24.06 47.81
CA VAL A 39 16.33 23.63 46.82
C VAL A 39 15.87 22.22 47.11
N ASN A 40 16.82 21.32 47.39
CA ASN A 40 16.51 19.91 47.66
C ASN A 40 15.70 19.73 48.94
N ASP A 41 15.94 20.51 49.99
CA ASP A 41 15.25 20.39 51.28
C ASP A 41 13.85 21.05 51.24
N ASN A 42 13.68 22.12 50.46
CA ASN A 42 12.45 22.95 50.46
C ASN A 42 11.56 22.79 49.22
N SER A 43 11.91 21.92 48.28
CA SER A 43 11.11 21.69 47.10
C SER A 43 10.96 20.20 46.78
N GLY A 44 10.04 19.84 45.85
CA GLY A 44 9.87 18.50 45.29
C GLY A 44 10.94 18.16 44.23
N TYR A 45 11.90 19.04 44.01
CA TYR A 45 12.93 18.90 42.98
C TYR A 45 14.28 18.53 43.56
N HIS A 46 15.13 17.96 42.73
CA HIS A 46 16.52 17.69 42.99
C HIS A 46 17.36 18.55 42.06
N LEU A 47 18.17 19.44 42.62
CA LEU A 47 19.10 20.30 41.90
C LEU A 47 20.50 20.06 42.42
N THR A 48 21.47 19.83 41.55
CA THR A 48 22.89 19.89 41.85
C THR A 48 23.61 20.65 40.76
N PHE A 49 24.59 21.44 41.12
CA PHE A 49 25.49 22.10 40.19
C PHE A 49 26.86 22.33 40.86
N GLU A 50 27.91 22.42 40.05
CA GLU A 50 29.30 22.47 40.54
C GLU A 50 29.73 23.87 40.97
N ALA A 51 29.32 24.89 40.21
CA ALA A 51 29.67 26.27 40.46
C ALA A 51 28.66 27.23 39.86
N MET A 52 28.49 28.38 40.45
CA MET A 52 27.78 29.53 39.93
C MET A 52 28.81 30.61 39.58
N ASP A 53 28.70 31.18 38.39
CA ASP A 53 29.56 32.24 37.88
C ASP A 53 28.72 33.46 37.52
N HIS A 54 29.15 34.63 37.91
CA HIS A 54 28.47 35.88 37.56
C HIS A 54 29.56 36.88 37.14
N ARG A 55 29.37 37.47 35.95
CA ARG A 55 30.36 38.38 35.38
C ARG A 55 29.87 39.82 35.44
N PHE A 56 30.72 40.74 35.91
CA PHE A 56 30.43 42.16 35.92
C PHE A 56 30.22 42.75 34.50
N SER A 57 30.76 42.10 33.46
CA SER A 57 30.50 42.45 32.06
C SER A 57 29.11 42.06 31.58
N SER A 58 28.42 41.18 32.29
CA SER A 58 27.05 40.72 31.99
C SER A 58 26.26 40.60 33.28
N PRO A 59 25.96 41.72 33.93
CA PRO A 59 25.42 41.75 35.30
C PRO A 59 23.99 41.16 35.41
N SER A 60 23.30 41.01 34.32
CA SER A 60 21.98 40.37 34.25
C SER A 60 22.04 38.87 34.01
N HIS A 61 23.23 38.25 33.94
CA HIS A 61 23.36 36.82 33.64
C HIS A 61 23.99 36.06 34.79
N VAL A 62 23.42 34.89 35.09
CA VAL A 62 23.96 33.91 36.06
C VAL A 62 24.26 32.61 35.32
N LEU A 63 25.53 32.19 35.37
CA LEU A 63 25.99 30.98 34.71
C LEU A 63 26.13 29.85 35.74
N LEU A 64 25.40 28.77 35.61
CA LEU A 64 25.53 27.55 36.40
C LEU A 64 26.32 26.51 35.61
N LYS A 65 27.26 25.83 36.26
CA LYS A 65 28.11 24.79 35.64
C LYS A 65 27.79 23.43 36.24
N GLY A 66 27.79 22.38 35.37
CA GLY A 66 27.57 21.00 35.80
C GLY A 66 26.17 20.79 36.42
N VAL A 67 25.13 21.29 35.74
CA VAL A 67 23.76 21.29 36.27
C VAL A 67 23.12 19.92 36.06
N ASN A 68 22.52 19.40 37.13
CA ASN A 68 21.66 18.23 37.11
C ASN A 68 20.35 18.59 37.85
N PHE A 69 19.22 18.56 37.12
CA PHE A 69 17.92 18.97 37.64
C PHE A 69 16.85 17.95 37.31
N GLY A 70 15.99 17.65 38.24
CA GLY A 70 14.87 16.75 38.06
C GLY A 70 13.96 16.69 39.27
N ARG A 71 12.97 15.80 39.25
CA ARG A 71 12.14 15.50 40.42
C ARG A 71 12.84 14.53 41.36
N LYS A 72 12.59 14.69 42.68
CA LYS A 72 13.07 13.73 43.68
C LYS A 72 12.56 12.32 43.37
N GLY A 73 13.47 11.34 43.35
CA GLY A 73 13.14 9.94 43.09
C GLY A 73 12.87 9.59 41.61
N GLN A 74 13.11 10.54 40.71
CA GLN A 74 13.01 10.32 39.26
C GLN A 74 14.35 10.59 38.57
N PRO A 75 14.57 10.01 37.35
CA PRO A 75 15.74 10.38 36.55
C PRO A 75 15.78 11.89 36.28
N ALA A 76 16.98 12.42 36.08
CA ALA A 76 17.16 13.83 35.79
C ALA A 76 16.43 14.24 34.50
N THR A 77 15.63 15.29 34.56
CA THR A 77 14.98 15.89 33.41
C THR A 77 15.95 16.71 32.58
N LEU A 78 16.88 17.43 33.24
CA LEU A 78 17.92 18.25 32.62
C LEU A 78 19.28 17.86 33.18
N VAL A 79 20.20 17.56 32.30
CA VAL A 79 21.64 17.51 32.59
C VAL A 79 22.31 18.47 31.62
N ALA A 80 23.05 19.46 32.07
CA ALA A 80 23.71 20.41 31.19
C ALA A 80 25.08 20.81 31.75
N LYS A 81 26.07 20.94 30.85
CA LYS A 81 27.39 21.43 31.21
C LYS A 81 27.33 22.88 31.68
N THR A 82 26.53 23.68 31.01
CA THR A 82 26.26 25.07 31.40
C THR A 82 24.80 25.44 31.21
N VAL A 83 24.27 26.21 32.15
CA VAL A 83 22.96 26.87 32.09
C VAL A 83 23.19 28.35 32.34
N ASP A 84 22.92 29.19 31.36
CA ASP A 84 23.00 30.64 31.49
C ASP A 84 21.59 31.21 31.65
N ILE A 85 21.35 31.92 32.75
CA ILE A 85 20.04 32.47 33.09
C ILE A 85 20.14 33.99 33.02
N GLY A 86 19.44 34.57 32.07
CA GLY A 86 19.28 36.02 31.93
C GLY A 86 18.16 36.53 32.84
N LEU A 87 18.46 37.49 33.65
CA LEU A 87 17.59 38.08 34.67
C LEU A 87 17.32 39.56 34.37
N SER A 88 16.18 40.05 34.84
CA SER A 88 15.81 41.47 34.78
C SER A 88 15.16 41.89 36.11
N SER A 89 14.59 43.10 36.16
CA SER A 89 13.81 43.54 37.30
C SER A 89 12.52 42.74 37.52
N ARG A 90 12.09 41.94 36.53
CA ARG A 90 10.87 41.10 36.59
C ARG A 90 10.95 40.03 37.68
N GLN A 91 12.16 39.53 38.00
CA GLN A 91 12.35 38.53 39.06
C GLN A 91 11.98 39.04 40.45
N ILE A 92 11.86 40.36 40.65
CA ILE A 92 11.36 40.94 41.90
C ILE A 92 9.88 40.58 42.12
N THR A 93 9.09 40.53 41.05
CA THR A 93 7.64 40.25 41.09
C THR A 93 7.31 38.81 40.68
N ASP A 94 8.12 38.21 39.84
CA ASP A 94 7.99 36.84 39.35
C ASP A 94 9.34 36.11 39.36
N PRO A 95 9.74 35.56 40.50
CA PRO A 95 11.10 35.00 40.70
C PRO A 95 11.46 33.82 39.83
N LEU A 96 10.46 33.09 39.30
CA LEU A 96 10.66 31.89 38.50
C LEU A 96 10.56 32.15 36.99
N HIS A 97 10.38 33.41 36.58
CA HIS A 97 10.34 33.83 35.19
C HIS A 97 11.65 34.52 34.79
N ALA A 98 12.48 33.83 34.01
CA ALA A 98 13.70 34.40 33.44
C ALA A 98 13.44 35.14 32.13
N ASP A 99 14.29 36.09 31.75
CA ASP A 99 14.23 36.70 30.43
C ASP A 99 14.75 35.72 29.38
N THR A 100 15.87 35.07 29.69
CA THR A 100 16.46 34.05 28.84
C THR A 100 17.00 32.87 29.65
N ILE A 101 16.87 31.66 29.08
CA ILE A 101 17.57 30.47 29.59
C ILE A 101 18.31 29.85 28.40
N LEU A 102 19.64 29.75 28.50
CA LEU A 102 20.46 29.07 27.52
C LEU A 102 21.02 27.77 28.12
N LEU A 103 20.70 26.65 27.51
CA LEU A 103 21.20 25.32 27.88
C LEU A 103 22.29 24.89 26.88
N GLN A 104 23.43 24.47 27.36
CA GLN A 104 24.56 24.08 26.53
C GLN A 104 25.14 22.72 26.94
N ASP A 105 25.43 21.89 25.94
CA ASP A 105 26.13 20.60 26.08
C ASP A 105 25.48 19.69 27.13
N GLY A 106 24.34 19.14 26.83
CA GLY A 106 23.62 18.34 27.82
C GLY A 106 22.49 17.49 27.21
N THR A 107 21.61 17.03 28.10
CA THR A 107 20.48 16.18 27.75
C THR A 107 19.20 16.69 28.41
N LEU A 108 18.12 16.71 27.63
CA LEU A 108 16.76 16.90 28.11
C LEU A 108 15.99 15.59 27.96
N ASN A 109 15.52 15.04 29.08
CA ASN A 109 14.72 13.84 29.12
C ASN A 109 13.29 14.21 29.49
N PHE A 110 12.35 13.91 28.58
CA PHE A 110 10.94 14.19 28.78
C PHE A 110 10.17 12.91 29.02
N SER A 111 9.37 12.92 30.07
CA SER A 111 8.35 11.90 30.30
C SER A 111 6.97 12.57 30.19
N PRO A 112 6.01 11.96 29.48
CA PRO A 112 4.64 12.51 29.35
C PRO A 112 3.93 12.68 30.70
N SER A 113 4.35 11.93 31.71
CA SER A 113 3.81 11.98 33.07
C SER A 113 4.56 12.97 33.97
N ALA A 114 5.59 13.68 33.46
CA ALA A 114 6.34 14.63 34.24
C ALA A 114 5.48 15.84 34.61
N ALA A 115 5.57 16.27 35.87
CA ALA A 115 5.01 17.54 36.27
C ALA A 115 5.67 18.69 35.52
N PRO A 116 4.94 19.81 35.31
CA PRO A 116 5.51 20.97 34.65
C PRO A 116 6.80 21.42 35.37
N LEU A 117 7.75 21.91 34.59
CA LEU A 117 8.94 22.54 35.15
C LEU A 117 8.51 23.83 35.87
N PRO A 118 9.10 24.14 37.01
CA PRO A 118 8.70 25.32 37.79
C PRO A 118 9.18 26.65 37.21
N PHE A 119 9.98 26.61 36.14
CA PHE A 119 10.57 27.78 35.50
C PHE A 119 9.87 28.12 34.21
N GLN A 120 9.88 29.38 33.86
CA GLN A 120 9.47 29.92 32.58
C GLN A 120 10.46 30.99 32.10
N ALA A 121 10.48 31.26 30.80
CA ALA A 121 11.33 32.31 30.24
C ALA A 121 10.66 32.95 29.01
N ASP A 122 11.04 34.21 28.73
CA ASP A 122 10.65 34.82 27.48
C ASP A 122 11.31 34.10 26.28
N ARG A 123 12.49 33.50 26.50
CA ARG A 123 13.20 32.71 25.50
C ARG A 123 14.01 31.58 26.12
N LEU A 124 13.78 30.37 25.66
CA LEU A 124 14.66 29.24 25.86
C LEU A 124 15.58 29.09 24.63
N GLN A 125 16.87 28.96 24.86
CA GLN A 125 17.87 28.68 23.82
C GLN A 125 18.57 27.36 24.13
N LEU A 126 18.86 26.60 23.11
CA LEU A 126 19.51 25.30 23.17
C LEU A 126 20.78 25.35 22.30
N THR A 127 21.87 24.82 22.78
CA THR A 127 23.11 24.66 22.01
C THR A 127 23.67 23.28 22.29
N ASN A 128 23.79 22.47 21.24
CA ASN A 128 24.34 21.12 21.31
C ASN A 128 23.69 20.23 22.40
N MET A 129 22.37 20.25 22.48
CA MET A 129 21.61 19.44 23.45
C MET A 129 21.19 18.11 22.84
N ALA A 130 21.05 17.07 23.67
CA ALA A 130 20.35 15.85 23.31
C ALA A 130 18.91 15.89 23.85
N PHE A 131 17.99 15.32 23.09
CA PHE A 131 16.59 15.18 23.45
C PHE A 131 16.19 13.71 23.49
N ASN A 132 15.51 13.28 24.54
CA ASN A 132 14.92 11.97 24.66
C ASN A 132 13.46 12.11 25.13
N SER A 133 12.52 11.65 24.36
CA SER A 133 11.09 11.66 24.69
C SER A 133 10.46 10.32 24.33
N PRO A 134 10.63 9.26 25.14
CA PRO A 134 9.97 7.99 24.93
C PRO A 134 8.49 8.13 25.30
N THR A 135 7.63 8.11 24.28
CA THR A 135 6.17 8.10 24.47
C THR A 135 5.56 6.93 23.71
N THR A 136 4.44 6.41 24.19
CA THR A 136 3.73 5.35 23.47
C THR A 136 3.27 5.87 22.12
N GLY A 137 3.83 5.33 21.05
CA GLY A 137 3.53 5.69 19.65
C GLY A 137 4.42 6.77 19.03
N TRP A 138 5.22 7.52 19.85
CA TRP A 138 6.13 8.57 19.37
C TRP A 138 7.43 8.53 20.15
N ASP A 139 8.29 7.56 19.85
CA ASP A 139 9.62 7.47 20.42
C ASP A 139 10.55 8.42 19.65
N LEU A 140 10.88 9.55 20.30
CA LEU A 140 11.71 10.62 19.73
C LEU A 140 13.03 10.72 20.48
N SER A 141 14.13 10.60 19.76
CA SER A 141 15.46 10.99 20.24
C SER A 141 16.15 11.90 19.24
N ALA A 142 16.85 12.91 19.73
CA ALA A 142 17.60 13.84 18.88
C ALA A 142 18.94 14.20 19.52
N GLN A 143 19.94 14.46 18.71
CA GLN A 143 21.29 14.80 19.11
C GLN A 143 21.73 16.12 18.47
N ARG A 144 22.60 16.86 19.16
CA ARG A 144 23.12 18.15 18.71
C ARG A 144 22.01 19.13 18.34
N VAL A 145 20.99 19.19 19.21
CA VAL A 145 19.88 20.12 19.04
C VAL A 145 20.35 21.52 19.36
N THR A 146 20.12 22.43 18.43
CA THR A 146 20.42 23.86 18.57
C THR A 146 19.21 24.66 18.10
N GLY A 147 18.84 25.70 18.82
CA GLY A 147 17.68 26.52 18.45
C GLY A 147 17.04 27.21 19.63
N GLY A 148 15.75 27.53 19.51
CA GLY A 148 15.02 28.24 20.55
C GLY A 148 13.51 28.05 20.53
N VAL A 149 12.94 28.40 21.68
CA VAL A 149 11.50 28.44 21.95
C VAL A 149 11.17 29.77 22.60
N ALA A 150 10.19 30.49 22.10
CA ALA A 150 9.80 31.81 22.64
C ALA A 150 8.29 32.06 22.46
N PRO A 151 7.56 32.47 23.51
CA PRO A 151 7.92 32.34 24.92
C PRO A 151 8.03 30.89 25.35
N TRP A 152 8.79 30.60 26.40
CA TRP A 152 8.89 29.27 26.97
C TRP A 152 8.17 29.20 28.32
N GLN A 153 7.01 28.55 28.29
CA GLN A 153 6.12 28.38 29.44
C GLN A 153 5.68 26.91 29.52
N PRO A 154 6.53 26.05 30.11
CA PRO A 154 6.24 24.61 30.16
C PRO A 154 4.98 24.34 30.99
N VAL A 155 4.17 23.41 30.49
CA VAL A 155 2.95 22.94 31.14
C VAL A 155 3.01 21.43 31.35
N ALA A 156 2.11 20.89 32.16
CA ALA A 156 2.03 19.46 32.39
C ALA A 156 1.85 18.70 31.07
N GLY A 157 2.72 17.72 30.81
CA GLY A 157 2.72 16.93 29.58
C GLY A 157 3.24 17.62 28.31
N ASN A 158 3.56 18.93 28.38
CA ASN A 158 4.15 19.66 27.25
C ASN A 158 5.24 20.62 27.71
N VAL A 159 6.49 20.19 27.56
CA VAL A 159 7.67 20.95 27.97
C VAL A 159 7.90 22.21 27.14
N LEU A 160 7.45 22.24 25.90
CA LEU A 160 7.61 23.40 25.02
C LEU A 160 6.59 24.50 25.34
N GLY A 161 5.54 24.17 26.09
CA GLY A 161 4.48 25.09 26.49
C GLY A 161 3.25 25.04 25.60
N SER A 162 2.17 25.72 26.03
CA SER A 162 0.90 25.79 25.32
C SER A 162 0.86 26.87 24.23
N LYS A 163 1.84 27.81 24.24
CA LYS A 163 1.97 28.87 23.23
C LYS A 163 3.43 29.21 23.04
N ALA A 164 3.98 28.89 21.88
CA ALA A 164 5.39 29.11 21.59
C ALA A 164 5.67 29.20 20.09
N GLN A 165 6.68 29.98 19.71
CA GLN A 165 7.36 29.89 18.43
C GLN A 165 8.57 28.97 18.60
N ILE A 166 8.80 28.08 17.64
CA ILE A 166 9.85 27.07 17.67
C ILE A 166 10.73 27.25 16.44
N GLN A 167 12.05 27.28 16.67
CA GLN A 167 13.03 27.19 15.59
C GLN A 167 14.17 26.32 16.10
N MET A 168 14.30 25.12 15.56
CA MET A 168 15.27 24.12 15.99
C MET A 168 15.94 23.45 14.81
N SER A 169 17.21 23.10 14.99
CA SER A 169 17.94 22.19 14.13
C SER A 169 18.51 21.04 14.97
N ALA A 170 18.62 19.86 14.40
CA ALA A 170 19.26 18.72 15.03
C ALA A 170 20.25 18.06 14.07
N GLY A 171 21.41 17.68 14.57
CA GLY A 171 22.38 16.95 13.76
C GLY A 171 21.90 15.54 13.41
N SER A 172 21.18 14.91 14.33
CA SER A 172 20.46 13.65 14.09
C SER A 172 19.19 13.60 14.90
N LEU A 173 18.20 12.90 14.37
CA LEU A 173 16.91 12.63 14.99
C LEU A 173 16.50 11.20 14.65
N THR A 174 15.92 10.50 15.60
CA THR A 174 15.28 9.20 15.37
C THR A 174 13.84 9.28 15.85
N LEU A 175 12.90 8.98 14.97
CA LEU A 175 11.48 8.95 15.26
C LEU A 175 10.93 7.55 15.00
N ASN A 176 10.45 6.87 16.04
CA ASN A 176 9.94 5.49 15.94
C ASN A 176 10.95 4.55 15.25
N GLY A 177 12.24 4.68 15.53
CA GLY A 177 13.30 3.90 14.93
C GLY A 177 13.76 4.36 13.55
N VAL A 178 13.10 5.33 12.92
CA VAL A 178 13.51 5.88 11.61
C VAL A 178 14.52 7.02 11.83
N PRO A 179 15.77 6.87 11.37
CA PRO A 179 16.80 7.90 11.53
C PRO A 179 16.68 9.00 10.48
N ALA A 180 16.94 10.22 10.90
CA ALA A 180 17.09 11.39 10.05
C ALA A 180 18.30 12.21 10.51
N SER A 181 18.89 13.00 9.63
CA SER A 181 20.00 13.92 9.91
C SER A 181 19.72 15.30 9.33
N ASN A 182 20.53 16.30 9.75
CA ASN A 182 20.39 17.68 9.30
C ASN A 182 18.96 18.22 9.44
N VAL A 183 18.29 17.87 10.52
CA VAL A 183 16.88 18.19 10.73
C VAL A 183 16.73 19.69 11.03
N LEU A 184 15.79 20.33 10.33
CA LEU A 184 15.34 21.70 10.58
C LEU A 184 13.84 21.70 10.81
N ILE A 185 13.41 22.33 11.91
CA ILE A 185 12.01 22.48 12.25
C ILE A 185 11.75 23.95 12.64
N GLN A 186 10.77 24.57 11.98
CA GLN A 186 10.26 25.88 12.34
C GLN A 186 8.73 25.81 12.45
N GLY A 187 8.18 26.50 13.42
CA GLY A 187 6.75 26.47 13.61
C GLY A 187 6.29 27.13 14.89
N SER A 188 5.05 26.82 15.27
CA SER A 188 4.42 27.35 16.48
C SER A 188 3.54 26.30 17.15
N ILE A 189 3.37 26.48 18.45
CA ILE A 189 2.35 25.78 19.26
C ILE A 189 1.35 26.84 19.73
N ASP A 190 0.06 26.56 19.60
CA ASP A 190 -1.02 27.34 20.17
C ASP A 190 -2.13 26.39 20.64
N LYS A 191 -2.30 26.27 21.98
CA LYS A 191 -3.33 25.44 22.62
C LYS A 191 -3.40 24.00 22.06
N ASP A 192 -2.31 23.27 22.11
CA ASP A 192 -2.18 21.89 21.60
C ASP A 192 -2.23 21.73 20.06
N VAL A 193 -2.40 22.82 19.32
CA VAL A 193 -2.21 22.83 17.86
C VAL A 193 -0.75 23.10 17.56
N VAL A 194 -0.11 22.17 16.86
CA VAL A 194 1.28 22.31 16.41
C VAL A 194 1.29 22.64 14.93
N THR A 195 1.76 23.80 14.55
CA THR A 195 1.94 24.22 13.16
C THR A 195 3.41 24.23 12.81
N LEU A 196 3.82 23.37 11.90
CA LEU A 196 5.18 23.28 11.37
C LEU A 196 5.19 23.98 10.01
N THR A 197 5.77 25.16 9.95
CA THR A 197 5.87 25.97 8.71
C THR A 197 7.03 25.52 7.83
N THR A 198 8.03 24.89 8.43
CA THR A 198 9.17 24.32 7.73
C THR A 198 9.61 23.05 8.42
N ILE A 199 9.67 21.98 7.65
CA ILE A 199 10.28 20.72 8.02
C ILE A 199 11.32 20.42 6.95
N GLY A 200 12.55 20.15 7.34
CA GLY A 200 13.61 19.69 6.45
C GLY A 200 14.43 18.62 7.15
N ALA A 201 14.78 17.55 6.44
CA ALA A 201 15.63 16.49 6.97
C ALA A 201 16.25 15.67 5.84
N ASP A 202 17.43 15.12 6.07
CA ASP A 202 18.00 14.05 5.28
C ASP A 202 17.61 12.73 5.94
N MET A 203 16.95 11.84 5.21
CA MET A 203 16.52 10.53 5.70
C MET A 203 16.57 9.49 4.61
N ALA A 204 16.84 8.25 4.97
CA ALA A 204 16.85 7.12 4.04
C ALA A 204 17.66 7.42 2.75
N ARG A 205 18.81 8.06 2.88
CA ARG A 205 19.73 8.52 1.82
C ARG A 205 19.23 9.65 0.93
N GLY A 206 18.01 10.08 1.10
CA GLY A 206 17.41 11.18 0.37
C GLY A 206 17.06 12.35 1.27
N SER A 207 16.14 13.20 0.83
CA SER A 207 15.70 14.37 1.57
C SER A 207 14.18 14.47 1.68
N LEU A 208 13.74 15.03 2.81
CA LEU A 208 12.36 15.37 3.09
C LEU A 208 12.26 16.88 3.32
N THR A 209 11.29 17.54 2.70
CA THR A 209 10.93 18.93 3.00
C THR A 209 9.42 19.09 2.99
N GLY A 210 8.90 19.98 3.84
CA GLY A 210 7.46 20.19 3.86
C GLY A 210 6.97 21.10 4.97
N ASP A 211 5.65 21.16 5.08
CA ASP A 211 4.92 21.84 6.13
C ASP A 211 3.70 21.02 6.55
N ALA A 212 3.36 21.07 7.82
CA ALA A 212 2.26 20.31 8.37
C ALA A 212 1.68 20.96 9.62
N GLN A 213 0.43 20.64 9.92
CA GLN A 213 -0.24 21.04 11.14
C GLN A 213 -0.86 19.82 11.81
N ARG A 214 -0.67 19.72 13.12
CA ARG A 214 -1.32 18.72 13.97
C ARG A 214 -2.34 19.43 14.87
N ALA A 215 -3.59 19.03 14.82
CA ALA A 215 -4.64 19.52 15.70
C ALA A 215 -4.61 18.82 17.06
N ALA A 216 -5.31 19.39 18.04
CA ALA A 216 -5.38 18.86 19.41
C ALA A 216 -5.99 17.44 19.49
N ASP A 217 -6.91 17.10 18.59
CA ASP A 217 -7.53 15.79 18.47
C ASP A 217 -6.64 14.72 17.81
N GLY A 218 -5.41 15.11 17.40
CA GLY A 218 -4.47 14.23 16.71
C GLY A 218 -4.64 14.18 15.19
N SER A 219 -5.55 14.96 14.62
CA SER A 219 -5.70 15.10 13.17
C SER A 219 -4.52 15.84 12.56
N TRP A 220 -4.17 15.50 11.32
CA TRP A 220 -3.06 16.11 10.58
C TRP A 220 -3.52 16.79 9.30
N VAL A 221 -2.93 17.94 9.02
CA VAL A 221 -2.99 18.64 7.73
C VAL A 221 -1.57 18.76 7.20
N VAL A 222 -1.30 18.15 6.08
CA VAL A 222 -0.02 18.25 5.35
C VAL A 222 -0.29 19.08 4.12
N ASN A 223 0.13 20.36 4.12
CA ASN A 223 -0.13 21.22 2.96
C ASN A 223 0.80 20.86 1.80
N ASN A 224 2.11 20.74 2.09
CA ASN A 224 3.10 20.28 1.13
C ASN A 224 4.08 19.33 1.79
N LEU A 225 4.39 18.25 1.11
CA LEU A 225 5.45 17.32 1.48
C LEU A 225 6.19 16.89 0.22
N ARG A 226 7.51 16.98 0.25
CA ARG A 226 8.38 16.51 -0.83
C ARG A 226 9.38 15.52 -0.28
N LEU A 227 9.51 14.42 -0.96
CA LEU A 227 10.44 13.34 -0.69
C LEU A 227 11.27 13.13 -1.95
N ASN A 228 12.58 13.35 -1.87
CA ASN A 228 13.46 13.18 -3.02
C ASN A 228 14.51 12.11 -2.72
N ASP A 229 14.72 11.22 -3.67
CA ASP A 229 15.81 10.23 -3.64
C ASP A 229 15.78 9.30 -2.41
N ILE A 230 14.59 9.01 -1.92
CA ILE A 230 14.40 8.17 -0.73
C ILE A 230 14.72 6.71 -1.06
N ARG A 231 15.56 6.08 -0.25
CA ARG A 231 15.93 4.66 -0.34
C ARG A 231 15.57 3.97 0.97
N LEU A 232 14.33 3.50 1.09
CA LEU A 232 13.80 2.95 2.34
C LEU A 232 13.59 1.45 2.24
N GLN A 233 14.16 0.73 3.21
CA GLN A 233 13.87 -0.68 3.44
C GLN A 233 13.05 -0.83 4.72
N SER A 234 11.91 -1.50 4.62
CA SER A 234 10.99 -1.79 5.73
C SER A 234 10.99 -3.28 6.04
N ASP A 235 10.77 -3.63 7.29
CA ASP A 235 10.48 -5.00 7.76
C ASP A 235 8.98 -5.34 7.71
N LYS A 236 8.15 -4.39 7.25
CA LYS A 236 6.68 -4.48 7.25
C LYS A 236 6.13 -4.84 5.87
N SER A 237 5.01 -5.55 5.85
CA SER A 237 4.20 -5.70 4.62
C SER A 237 3.75 -4.35 4.09
N LEU A 238 3.34 -4.26 2.82
CA LEU A 238 2.87 -3.00 2.22
C LEU A 238 1.70 -2.39 2.99
N LEU A 239 0.75 -3.20 3.44
CA LEU A 239 -0.41 -2.73 4.21
C LEU A 239 0.00 -2.25 5.60
N ASP A 240 0.87 -2.98 6.30
CA ASP A 240 1.37 -2.60 7.62
C ASP A 240 2.25 -1.35 7.56
N PHE A 241 2.94 -1.14 6.45
CA PHE A 241 3.74 0.07 6.22
C PHE A 241 2.87 1.33 6.23
N PHE A 242 1.70 1.28 5.59
CA PHE A 242 0.77 2.42 5.55
C PHE A 242 -0.25 2.44 6.71
N SER A 243 -0.32 1.38 7.53
CA SER A 243 -1.31 1.28 8.61
C SER A 243 -1.30 2.45 9.60
N PRO A 244 -0.14 3.07 9.98
CA PRO A 244 -0.14 4.22 10.89
C PRO A 244 -0.92 5.43 10.34
N LEU A 245 -0.94 5.62 9.02
CA LEU A 245 -1.71 6.70 8.39
C LEU A 245 -3.21 6.42 8.44
N MET A 246 -3.60 5.15 8.38
CA MET A 246 -5.00 4.72 8.42
C MET A 246 -5.63 4.79 9.82
N THR A 247 -4.79 4.84 10.87
CA THR A 247 -5.27 4.95 12.26
C THR A 247 -5.47 6.38 12.73
N LEU A 248 -5.04 7.38 11.97
CA LEU A 248 -5.22 8.79 12.30
C LEU A 248 -6.71 9.18 12.32
N PRO A 249 -7.15 10.04 13.27
CA PRO A 249 -8.52 10.55 13.28
C PRO A 249 -8.90 11.21 11.97
N SER A 250 -8.02 12.05 11.43
CA SER A 250 -8.11 12.63 10.10
C SER A 250 -6.70 12.96 9.57
N LEU A 251 -6.52 12.79 8.27
CA LEU A 251 -5.33 13.23 7.53
C LEU A 251 -5.76 13.95 6.27
N LYS A 252 -5.48 15.24 6.20
CA LYS A 252 -5.71 16.06 5.01
C LYS A 252 -4.38 16.36 4.32
N ILE A 253 -4.27 15.96 3.08
CA ILE A 253 -3.09 16.15 2.23
C ILE A 253 -3.44 17.16 1.14
N GLY A 254 -2.80 18.32 1.16
CA GLY A 254 -2.86 19.27 0.05
C GLY A 254 -2.03 18.77 -1.12
N ARG A 255 -0.75 18.47 -0.85
CA ARG A 255 0.19 17.98 -1.87
C ARG A 255 1.28 17.13 -1.25
N VAL A 256 1.50 15.94 -1.81
CA VAL A 256 2.68 15.11 -1.59
C VAL A 256 3.34 14.85 -2.93
N GLU A 257 4.64 15.07 -2.99
CA GLU A 257 5.47 14.76 -4.15
C GLU A 257 6.61 13.85 -3.71
N VAL A 258 6.75 12.76 -4.42
CA VAL A 258 7.87 11.82 -4.28
C VAL A 258 8.58 11.77 -5.61
N THR A 259 9.90 11.89 -5.59
CA THR A 259 10.75 11.84 -6.79
C THR A 259 11.86 10.83 -6.57
N ASP A 260 12.02 9.94 -7.52
CA ASP A 260 13.09 8.92 -7.56
C ASP A 260 13.20 8.13 -6.25
N ALA A 261 12.06 7.63 -5.73
CA ALA A 261 12.10 6.84 -4.51
C ALA A 261 12.24 5.34 -4.80
N ARG A 262 12.96 4.66 -3.90
CA ARG A 262 13.03 3.21 -3.88
C ARG A 262 12.57 2.71 -2.51
N LEU A 263 11.46 2.00 -2.50
CA LEU A 263 10.82 1.49 -1.30
C LEU A 263 10.72 -0.03 -1.41
N GLN A 264 11.07 -0.75 -0.36
CA GLN A 264 10.95 -2.20 -0.36
C GLN A 264 10.63 -2.75 1.03
N GLY A 265 9.96 -3.90 1.04
CA GLY A 265 9.63 -4.67 2.24
C GLY A 265 9.36 -6.14 1.90
N PRO A 266 8.94 -6.95 2.88
CA PRO A 266 8.62 -8.36 2.66
C PRO A 266 7.54 -8.53 1.59
N GLY A 267 7.91 -9.13 0.45
CA GLY A 267 7.00 -9.41 -0.66
C GLY A 267 6.55 -8.20 -1.49
N TRP A 268 7.18 -7.02 -1.34
CA TRP A 268 6.86 -5.86 -2.17
C TRP A 268 8.08 -4.97 -2.40
N ALA A 269 8.12 -4.34 -3.56
CA ALA A 269 9.12 -3.32 -3.90
C ALA A 269 8.58 -2.33 -4.93
N VAL A 270 9.05 -1.10 -4.86
CA VAL A 270 8.82 -0.06 -5.89
C VAL A 270 10.15 0.62 -6.16
N THR A 271 10.53 0.70 -7.42
CA THR A 271 11.82 1.25 -7.87
C THR A 271 11.58 2.47 -8.74
N ASP A 272 12.39 3.52 -8.52
CA ASP A 272 12.36 4.79 -9.24
C ASP A 272 10.94 5.38 -9.27
N LEU A 273 10.33 5.44 -8.09
CA LEU A 273 8.97 5.93 -7.91
C LEU A 273 8.92 7.45 -7.99
N ASP A 274 8.15 7.95 -8.96
CA ASP A 274 7.64 9.31 -8.96
C ASP A 274 6.14 9.29 -8.64
N LEU A 275 5.74 10.06 -7.65
CA LEU A 275 4.36 10.12 -7.20
C LEU A 275 3.93 11.56 -6.90
N SER A 276 2.78 11.95 -7.38
CA SER A 276 2.10 13.20 -7.02
C SER A 276 0.71 12.87 -6.48
N LEU A 277 0.46 13.22 -5.23
CA LEU A 277 -0.83 13.07 -4.57
C LEU A 277 -1.34 14.44 -4.17
N ARG A 278 -2.59 14.77 -4.51
CA ARG A 278 -3.19 16.07 -4.23
C ARG A 278 -4.61 15.93 -3.68
N ASN A 279 -4.97 16.82 -2.77
CA ASN A 279 -6.32 16.97 -2.22
C ASN A 279 -6.91 15.67 -1.65
N LEU A 280 -6.06 14.82 -1.04
CA LEU A 280 -6.53 13.61 -0.37
C LEU A 280 -6.93 13.93 1.07
N THR A 281 -8.13 13.55 1.43
CA THR A 281 -8.61 13.60 2.82
C THR A 281 -8.98 12.18 3.26
N LEU A 282 -8.35 11.72 4.34
CA LEU A 282 -8.68 10.46 5.00
C LEU A 282 -9.33 10.75 6.34
N THR A 283 -10.34 9.99 6.71
CA THR A 283 -10.95 10.01 8.03
C THR A 283 -11.03 8.58 8.53
N LYS A 284 -10.28 8.25 9.58
CA LYS A 284 -10.16 6.87 10.11
C LYS A 284 -9.86 5.85 9.01
N GLY A 285 -8.92 6.20 8.12
CA GLY A 285 -8.49 5.34 7.01
C GLY A 285 -9.40 5.33 5.78
N ASP A 286 -10.58 5.92 5.84
CA ASP A 286 -11.47 6.05 4.68
C ASP A 286 -11.30 7.41 4.01
N TRP A 287 -11.28 7.43 2.66
CA TRP A 287 -11.14 8.70 1.94
C TRP A 287 -12.47 9.44 1.84
N GLN A 288 -12.40 10.76 2.04
CA GLN A 288 -13.52 11.69 1.98
C GLN A 288 -13.25 12.83 0.99
N SER A 289 -12.31 12.63 0.06
CA SER A 289 -11.90 13.64 -0.92
C SER A 289 -13.02 13.87 -1.94
N GLU A 290 -13.25 15.12 -2.32
CA GLU A 290 -14.15 15.48 -3.41
C GLU A 290 -13.44 15.48 -4.77
N ASP A 291 -12.16 15.88 -4.80
CA ASP A 291 -11.34 16.05 -6.00
C ASP A 291 -9.89 15.56 -5.80
N GLY A 292 -9.71 14.49 -5.03
CA GLY A 292 -8.39 13.90 -4.81
C GLY A 292 -7.77 13.39 -6.10
N ARG A 293 -6.46 13.55 -6.28
CA ARG A 293 -5.74 13.15 -7.50
C ARG A 293 -4.46 12.41 -7.15
N LEU A 294 -4.23 11.30 -7.83
CA LEU A 294 -3.00 10.52 -7.79
C LEU A 294 -2.43 10.41 -9.19
N SER A 295 -1.16 10.72 -9.33
CA SER A 295 -0.36 10.38 -10.50
C SER A 295 0.89 9.66 -10.02
N MET A 296 1.18 8.52 -10.60
CA MET A 296 2.32 7.67 -10.22
C MET A 296 2.95 7.07 -11.46
N ASN A 297 4.27 7.04 -11.50
CA ASN A 297 5.04 6.16 -12.37
C ASN A 297 6.21 5.55 -11.58
N ALA A 298 6.68 4.40 -12.03
CA ALA A 298 7.84 3.73 -11.49
C ALA A 298 8.55 2.95 -12.60
N SER A 299 9.80 2.56 -12.41
CA SER A 299 10.46 1.60 -13.31
C SER A 299 10.01 0.17 -13.04
N GLU A 300 9.68 -0.14 -11.79
CA GLU A 300 9.30 -1.48 -11.38
C GLU A 300 8.38 -1.45 -10.15
N PHE A 301 7.37 -2.31 -10.14
CA PHE A 301 6.52 -2.58 -9.01
C PHE A 301 6.36 -4.08 -8.81
N ILE A 302 6.68 -4.57 -7.62
CA ILE A 302 6.55 -5.96 -7.22
C ILE A 302 5.58 -6.07 -6.05
N TYR A 303 4.63 -7.00 -6.13
CA TYR A 303 3.75 -7.35 -5.03
C TYR A 303 3.40 -8.85 -5.09
N GLY A 304 4.00 -9.65 -4.20
CA GLY A 304 3.90 -11.10 -4.26
C GLY A 304 4.45 -11.65 -5.59
N SER A 305 3.60 -12.34 -6.34
CA SER A 305 3.92 -12.83 -7.69
C SER A 305 3.66 -11.82 -8.81
N LEU A 306 3.00 -10.71 -8.52
CA LEU A 306 2.76 -9.65 -9.52
C LEU A 306 4.02 -8.82 -9.72
N HIS A 307 4.53 -8.79 -10.94
CA HIS A 307 5.72 -8.04 -11.34
C HIS A 307 5.37 -7.14 -12.53
N LEU A 308 5.34 -5.84 -12.28
CA LEU A 308 5.01 -4.82 -13.28
C LEU A 308 6.23 -3.99 -13.61
N PHE A 309 6.47 -3.74 -14.89
CA PHE A 309 7.51 -2.86 -15.38
C PHE A 309 6.91 -1.60 -15.99
N ASP A 310 7.54 -0.47 -15.76
CA ASP A 310 7.12 0.85 -16.20
C ASP A 310 5.64 1.15 -15.92
N PRO A 311 5.10 0.84 -14.69
CA PRO A 311 3.72 1.13 -14.39
C PRO A 311 3.47 2.64 -14.35
N ILE A 312 2.40 3.07 -15.04
CA ILE A 312 1.86 4.43 -15.01
C ILE A 312 0.44 4.34 -14.50
N LEU A 313 0.13 5.08 -13.45
CA LEU A 313 -1.19 5.13 -12.82
C LEU A 313 -1.64 6.58 -12.64
N ASN A 314 -2.80 6.92 -13.19
CA ASN A 314 -3.48 8.19 -12.94
C ASN A 314 -4.90 7.92 -12.44
N ALA A 315 -5.24 8.43 -11.27
CA ALA A 315 -6.54 8.22 -10.66
C ALA A 315 -7.06 9.47 -9.96
N ASN A 316 -8.38 9.62 -9.94
CA ASN A 316 -9.08 10.65 -9.19
C ASN A 316 -9.95 9.99 -8.11
N PHE A 317 -9.98 10.59 -6.93
CA PHE A 317 -10.77 10.14 -5.78
C PHE A 317 -11.95 11.09 -5.57
N SER A 318 -13.12 10.52 -5.38
CA SER A 318 -14.34 11.24 -5.02
C SER A 318 -15.11 10.45 -3.95
N PRO A 319 -16.12 11.02 -3.29
CA PRO A 319 -16.96 10.28 -2.37
C PRO A 319 -17.67 9.07 -3.01
N GLN A 320 -17.92 9.13 -4.32
CA GLN A 320 -18.58 8.08 -5.10
C GLN A 320 -17.64 6.91 -5.42
N GLY A 321 -16.32 7.13 -5.45
CA GLY A 321 -15.35 6.09 -5.77
C GLY A 321 -14.04 6.61 -6.34
N ILE A 322 -13.39 5.77 -7.13
CA ILE A 322 -12.10 6.04 -7.77
C ILE A 322 -12.28 5.99 -9.28
N ALA A 323 -11.97 7.09 -9.97
CA ALA A 323 -11.89 7.13 -11.42
C ALA A 323 -10.45 6.86 -11.87
N LEU A 324 -10.20 5.69 -12.42
CA LEU A 324 -8.93 5.29 -13.03
C LEU A 324 -8.87 5.89 -14.43
N GLN A 325 -8.15 7.02 -14.56
CA GLN A 325 -7.99 7.71 -15.84
C GLN A 325 -7.08 6.93 -16.78
N GLN A 326 -6.06 6.32 -16.21
CA GLN A 326 -5.07 5.54 -16.93
C GLN A 326 -4.37 4.56 -16.00
N PHE A 327 -4.25 3.33 -16.43
CA PHE A 327 -3.25 2.38 -15.98
C PHE A 327 -2.59 1.77 -17.21
N THR A 328 -1.26 1.78 -17.23
CA THR A 328 -0.46 1.17 -18.28
C THR A 328 0.77 0.54 -17.64
N SER A 329 1.10 -0.68 -18.02
CA SER A 329 2.29 -1.36 -17.52
C SER A 329 2.74 -2.43 -18.52
N ARG A 330 4.02 -2.75 -18.52
CA ARG A 330 4.51 -4.01 -19.07
C ARG A 330 4.34 -5.10 -18.02
N TRP A 331 3.78 -6.22 -18.43
CA TRP A 331 3.54 -7.40 -17.61
C TRP A 331 3.69 -8.64 -18.47
N GLU A 332 4.35 -9.69 -17.96
CA GLU A 332 4.54 -10.97 -18.67
C GLU A 332 4.96 -10.77 -20.13
N ASN A 333 6.06 -10.01 -20.34
CA ASN A 333 6.64 -9.64 -21.64
C ASN A 333 5.75 -8.81 -22.56
N GLY A 334 4.49 -8.60 -22.21
CA GLY A 334 3.55 -7.81 -22.98
C GLY A 334 3.16 -6.49 -22.33
N MET A 335 2.08 -5.91 -22.78
CA MET A 335 1.54 -4.65 -22.28
C MET A 335 0.10 -4.80 -21.83
N VAL A 336 -0.21 -4.19 -20.70
CA VAL A 336 -1.56 -4.04 -20.17
C VAL A 336 -1.91 -2.56 -20.12
N ARG A 337 -3.09 -2.22 -20.64
CA ARG A 337 -3.64 -0.86 -20.53
C ARG A 337 -5.10 -0.95 -20.11
N THR A 338 -5.49 -0.09 -19.16
CA THR A 338 -6.90 0.00 -18.76
C THR A 338 -7.26 1.38 -18.23
N SER A 339 -8.54 1.72 -18.30
CA SER A 339 -9.18 2.87 -17.65
C SER A 339 -10.58 2.48 -17.19
N GLY A 340 -11.16 3.24 -16.26
CA GLY A 340 -12.49 2.94 -15.76
C GLY A 340 -12.77 3.53 -14.40
N ASN A 341 -13.74 2.94 -13.69
CA ASN A 341 -14.17 3.46 -12.41
C ASN A 341 -14.40 2.31 -11.42
N TRP A 342 -13.95 2.50 -10.19
CA TRP A 342 -14.41 1.72 -9.07
C TRP A 342 -15.46 2.54 -8.29
N TYR A 343 -16.66 2.00 -8.17
CA TYR A 343 -17.79 2.64 -7.47
C TYR A 343 -17.88 2.12 -6.05
N ARG A 344 -17.93 3.02 -5.08
CA ARG A 344 -18.11 2.70 -3.67
C ARG A 344 -19.47 2.03 -3.42
N ALA A 345 -20.52 2.57 -4.04
CA ALA A 345 -21.83 1.93 -4.04
C ALA A 345 -21.79 0.61 -4.82
N GLY A 346 -22.07 -0.49 -4.13
CA GLY A 346 -22.05 -1.84 -4.72
C GLY A 346 -20.67 -2.45 -4.94
N HIS A 347 -19.57 -1.77 -4.56
CA HIS A 347 -18.19 -2.25 -4.72
C HIS A 347 -17.92 -2.76 -6.15
N ALA A 348 -18.29 -1.95 -7.13
CA ALA A 348 -18.30 -2.31 -8.54
C ALA A 348 -17.10 -1.69 -9.28
N LEU A 349 -16.28 -2.53 -9.92
CA LEU A 349 -15.24 -2.11 -10.85
C LEU A 349 -15.75 -2.19 -12.28
N VAL A 350 -15.85 -1.06 -12.95
CA VAL A 350 -16.25 -0.95 -14.35
C VAL A 350 -15.09 -0.38 -15.14
N LEU A 351 -14.45 -1.21 -15.95
CA LEU A 351 -13.34 -0.81 -16.81
C LEU A 351 -13.89 -0.44 -18.18
N ASP A 352 -13.63 0.81 -18.61
CA ASP A 352 -14.18 1.35 -19.86
C ASP A 352 -13.45 0.81 -21.09
N ASP A 353 -12.12 0.70 -21.01
CA ASP A 353 -11.26 0.14 -22.05
C ASP A 353 -10.14 -0.68 -21.40
N THR A 354 -10.03 -1.95 -21.79
CA THR A 354 -8.98 -2.84 -21.28
C THR A 354 -8.33 -3.57 -22.44
N ALA A 355 -7.02 -3.43 -22.57
CA ALA A 355 -6.24 -4.03 -23.63
C ALA A 355 -5.06 -4.84 -23.10
N PHE A 356 -4.87 -6.03 -23.65
CA PHE A 356 -3.71 -6.89 -23.42
C PHE A 356 -3.02 -7.14 -24.76
N ALA A 357 -1.72 -6.89 -24.84
CA ALA A 357 -0.97 -7.06 -26.09
C ALA A 357 0.37 -7.74 -25.85
N GLY A 358 0.59 -8.86 -26.55
CA GLY A 358 1.88 -9.56 -26.55
C GLY A 358 2.24 -10.23 -25.22
N LEU A 359 1.26 -10.54 -24.35
CA LEU A 359 1.53 -11.23 -23.10
C LEU A 359 2.01 -12.66 -23.37
N GLU A 360 2.94 -13.13 -22.56
CA GLU A 360 3.39 -14.52 -22.49
C GLU A 360 3.06 -15.07 -21.09
N TYR A 361 1.80 -15.40 -20.89
CA TYR A 361 1.27 -15.72 -19.56
C TYR A 361 1.12 -17.23 -19.35
N THR A 362 1.85 -17.74 -18.38
CA THR A 362 1.64 -19.09 -17.85
C THR A 362 0.71 -19.02 -16.65
N LEU A 363 -0.39 -19.75 -16.70
CA LEU A 363 -1.34 -19.84 -15.59
C LEU A 363 -0.65 -20.45 -14.36
N PRO A 364 -0.90 -19.92 -13.15
CA PRO A 364 -0.39 -20.53 -11.92
C PRO A 364 -0.98 -21.95 -11.74
N GLU A 365 -0.23 -22.86 -11.15
CA GLU A 365 -0.68 -24.26 -10.96
C GLU A 365 -2.04 -24.38 -10.26
N ASN A 366 -2.32 -23.47 -9.34
CA ASN A 366 -3.58 -23.43 -8.59
C ASN A 366 -4.65 -22.50 -9.21
N TRP A 367 -4.53 -22.12 -10.48
CA TRP A 367 -5.46 -21.16 -11.10
C TRP A 367 -6.93 -21.58 -11.01
N LYS A 368 -7.21 -22.88 -11.08
CA LYS A 368 -8.56 -23.42 -10.93
C LYS A 368 -9.15 -23.16 -9.54
N GLN A 369 -8.30 -23.28 -8.48
CA GLN A 369 -8.68 -22.96 -7.12
C GLN A 369 -8.90 -21.45 -6.97
N LEU A 370 -8.00 -20.61 -7.46
CA LEU A 370 -8.13 -19.15 -7.45
C LEU A 370 -9.38 -18.67 -8.16
N TRP A 371 -9.76 -19.32 -9.26
CA TRP A 371 -11.01 -19.03 -9.99
C TRP A 371 -12.26 -19.32 -9.17
N MET A 372 -12.21 -20.24 -8.22
CA MET A 372 -13.32 -20.63 -7.37
C MET A 372 -13.39 -19.84 -6.06
N GLU A 373 -12.33 -19.16 -5.68
CA GLU A 373 -12.28 -18.36 -4.46
C GLU A 373 -13.11 -17.08 -4.62
N ASP A 374 -13.75 -16.67 -3.52
CA ASP A 374 -14.45 -15.40 -3.46
C ASP A 374 -13.46 -14.23 -3.45
N LEU A 375 -13.71 -13.25 -4.30
CA LEU A 375 -12.95 -12.01 -4.28
C LEU A 375 -13.15 -11.21 -2.99
N PRO A 376 -12.21 -10.29 -2.65
CA PRO A 376 -12.34 -9.45 -1.47
C PRO A 376 -13.66 -8.67 -1.43
N PRO A 377 -14.18 -8.32 -0.25
CA PRO A 377 -15.48 -7.63 -0.13
C PRO A 377 -15.60 -6.30 -0.87
N TRP A 378 -14.46 -5.63 -1.11
CA TRP A 378 -14.42 -4.38 -1.87
C TRP A 378 -14.53 -4.56 -3.40
N LEU A 379 -14.62 -5.80 -3.88
CA LEU A 379 -14.73 -6.12 -5.30
C LEU A 379 -15.88 -7.10 -5.54
N ASN A 380 -17.10 -6.57 -5.52
CA ASN A 380 -18.32 -7.37 -5.67
C ASN A 380 -18.66 -7.68 -7.12
N THR A 381 -18.40 -6.74 -8.04
CA THR A 381 -18.59 -6.93 -9.49
C THR A 381 -17.42 -6.36 -10.28
N VAL A 382 -17.10 -7.02 -11.41
CA VAL A 382 -16.12 -6.53 -12.40
C VAL A 382 -16.73 -6.63 -13.77
N THR A 383 -16.78 -5.51 -14.49
CA THR A 383 -17.30 -5.41 -15.84
C THR A 383 -16.29 -4.72 -16.75
N LEU A 384 -15.97 -5.33 -17.88
CA LEU A 384 -15.18 -4.74 -18.95
C LEU A 384 -16.14 -4.22 -20.02
N LYS A 385 -16.29 -2.91 -20.18
CA LYS A 385 -17.14 -2.35 -21.24
C LYS A 385 -16.59 -2.65 -22.61
N LYS A 386 -15.26 -2.48 -22.75
CA LYS A 386 -14.52 -2.87 -23.95
C LYS A 386 -13.29 -3.66 -23.53
N PHE A 387 -13.10 -4.77 -24.15
CA PHE A 387 -11.96 -5.64 -23.98
C PHE A 387 -11.30 -5.90 -25.33
N SER A 388 -9.98 -5.88 -25.38
CA SER A 388 -9.20 -6.27 -26.55
C SER A 388 -7.96 -7.08 -26.14
N ALA A 389 -7.64 -8.06 -26.94
CA ALA A 389 -6.45 -8.89 -26.81
C ALA A 389 -5.74 -8.95 -28.17
N SER A 390 -4.41 -8.88 -28.18
CA SER A 390 -3.62 -8.94 -29.41
C SER A 390 -2.34 -9.74 -29.21
N ARG A 391 -2.18 -10.80 -29.98
CA ARG A 391 -0.99 -11.65 -30.08
C ARG A 391 -0.47 -12.18 -28.73
N ASN A 392 -1.37 -12.56 -27.84
CA ASN A 392 -0.99 -13.10 -26.55
C ASN A 392 -0.68 -14.60 -26.63
N LEU A 393 0.23 -15.08 -25.80
CA LEU A 393 0.49 -16.48 -25.54
C LEU A 393 -0.06 -16.82 -24.15
N VAL A 394 -0.95 -17.81 -24.06
CA VAL A 394 -1.48 -18.28 -22.76
C VAL A 394 -1.23 -19.76 -22.66
N ILE A 395 -0.65 -20.19 -21.54
CA ILE A 395 -0.20 -21.57 -21.30
C ILE A 395 -0.77 -22.07 -19.97
N ASP A 396 -1.33 -23.29 -20.01
CA ASP A 396 -1.63 -24.09 -18.81
C ASP A 396 -0.73 -25.34 -18.81
N ILE A 397 0.05 -25.49 -17.76
CA ILE A 397 1.00 -26.58 -17.59
C ILE A 397 0.43 -27.76 -16.78
N ASP A 398 -0.88 -27.79 -16.49
CA ASP A 398 -1.52 -28.90 -15.76
C ASP A 398 -1.23 -30.24 -16.45
N PRO A 399 -0.50 -31.19 -15.83
CA PRO A 399 -0.13 -32.46 -16.45
C PRO A 399 -1.34 -33.30 -16.87
N ALA A 400 -2.50 -33.10 -16.23
CA ALA A 400 -3.73 -33.85 -16.53
C ALA A 400 -4.36 -33.38 -17.85
N PHE A 401 -4.25 -32.11 -18.19
CA PHE A 401 -4.79 -31.53 -19.43
C PHE A 401 -4.03 -30.24 -19.79
N PRO A 402 -2.77 -30.35 -20.24
CA PRO A 402 -2.00 -29.17 -20.64
C PRO A 402 -2.58 -28.55 -21.90
N TRP A 403 -2.57 -27.20 -21.95
CA TRP A 403 -3.00 -26.49 -23.14
C TRP A 403 -2.26 -25.17 -23.34
N GLN A 404 -2.21 -24.72 -24.58
CA GLN A 404 -1.69 -23.41 -24.92
C GLN A 404 -2.48 -22.77 -26.06
N LEU A 405 -2.53 -21.44 -26.05
CA LEU A 405 -3.08 -20.60 -27.13
C LEU A 405 -1.99 -19.67 -27.63
N THR A 406 -1.64 -19.73 -28.91
CA THR A 406 -0.54 -18.95 -29.50
C THR A 406 -1.11 -17.85 -30.39
N ALA A 407 -0.60 -16.64 -30.23
CA ALA A 407 -1.06 -15.43 -30.89
C ALA A 407 -2.58 -15.26 -30.72
N LEU A 408 -3.01 -15.26 -29.45
CA LEU A 408 -4.40 -15.06 -29.08
C LEU A 408 -4.80 -13.60 -29.30
N ASP A 409 -5.76 -13.39 -30.19
CA ASP A 409 -6.43 -12.13 -30.46
C ASP A 409 -7.90 -12.21 -30.00
N GLY A 410 -8.48 -11.06 -29.68
CA GLY A 410 -9.89 -11.05 -29.34
C GLY A 410 -10.41 -9.68 -28.92
N TYR A 411 -11.73 -9.63 -28.81
CA TYR A 411 -12.44 -8.46 -28.29
C TYR A 411 -13.72 -8.90 -27.58
N GLY A 412 -14.24 -7.99 -26.77
CA GLY A 412 -15.48 -8.20 -26.05
C GLY A 412 -16.13 -6.90 -25.64
N ASP A 413 -17.43 -6.96 -25.45
CA ASP A 413 -18.24 -5.82 -25.05
C ASP A 413 -19.11 -6.19 -23.86
N ASN A 414 -19.10 -5.30 -22.86
CA ASN A 414 -19.85 -5.42 -21.61
C ASN A 414 -19.66 -6.77 -20.89
N LEU A 415 -18.42 -7.30 -20.91
CA LEU A 415 -18.08 -8.56 -20.26
C LEU A 415 -18.14 -8.41 -18.74
N GLN A 416 -19.11 -9.01 -18.10
CA GLN A 416 -19.17 -9.11 -16.66
C GLN A 416 -18.43 -10.39 -16.21
N LEU A 417 -17.21 -10.20 -15.65
CA LEU A 417 -16.32 -11.29 -15.24
C LEU A 417 -16.46 -11.65 -13.76
N VAL A 418 -17.04 -10.78 -12.97
CA VAL A 418 -17.30 -11.03 -11.55
C VAL A 418 -18.71 -10.59 -11.19
N ARG A 419 -19.42 -11.45 -10.47
CA ARG A 419 -20.72 -11.17 -9.89
C ARG A 419 -20.80 -11.79 -8.49
N GLU A 420 -21.24 -10.97 -7.50
CA GLU A 420 -21.33 -11.41 -6.11
C GLU A 420 -20.01 -12.03 -5.61
N ARG A 421 -18.89 -11.36 -5.97
CA ARG A 421 -17.50 -11.74 -5.66
C ARG A 421 -17.02 -13.04 -6.33
N LYS A 422 -17.80 -13.65 -7.23
CA LYS A 422 -17.47 -14.90 -7.90
C LYS A 422 -17.05 -14.66 -9.34
N TRP A 423 -15.95 -15.28 -9.74
CA TRP A 423 -15.51 -15.32 -11.13
C TRP A 423 -16.49 -16.06 -12.03
N GLY A 424 -16.57 -15.65 -13.29
CA GLY A 424 -17.38 -16.29 -14.32
C GLY A 424 -17.54 -15.38 -15.54
N VAL A 425 -18.37 -15.81 -16.49
CA VAL A 425 -18.84 -14.96 -17.61
C VAL A 425 -20.33 -14.72 -17.38
N TRP A 426 -20.66 -13.66 -16.66
CA TRP A 426 -22.02 -13.39 -16.17
C TRP A 426 -22.84 -12.52 -17.13
N GLY A 427 -22.18 -11.89 -18.12
CA GLY A 427 -22.85 -11.04 -19.11
C GLY A 427 -21.90 -10.58 -20.20
N GLY A 428 -22.46 -10.06 -21.30
CA GLY A 428 -21.70 -9.46 -22.39
C GLY A 428 -21.40 -10.42 -23.54
N THR A 429 -20.53 -10.01 -24.45
CA THR A 429 -20.10 -10.75 -25.61
C THR A 429 -18.59 -10.82 -25.72
N ALA A 430 -18.05 -11.93 -26.22
CA ALA A 430 -16.63 -12.06 -26.53
C ALA A 430 -16.44 -12.86 -27.84
N LYS A 431 -15.40 -12.45 -28.56
CA LYS A 431 -14.86 -13.21 -29.69
C LYS A 431 -13.35 -13.32 -29.54
N LEU A 432 -12.86 -14.55 -29.55
CA LEU A 432 -11.44 -14.88 -29.38
C LEU A 432 -11.00 -15.75 -30.55
N ASN A 433 -9.78 -15.52 -31.05
CA ASN A 433 -9.15 -16.36 -32.05
C ASN A 433 -7.67 -16.53 -31.70
N ALA A 434 -7.08 -17.65 -32.11
CA ALA A 434 -5.63 -17.81 -32.02
C ALA A 434 -5.06 -18.33 -33.35
N ALA A 435 -3.79 -18.12 -33.59
CA ALA A 435 -3.13 -18.66 -34.77
C ALA A 435 -3.06 -20.19 -34.70
N ALA A 436 -2.70 -20.70 -33.50
CA ALA A 436 -2.61 -22.12 -33.20
C ALA A 436 -2.95 -22.37 -31.74
N ALA A 437 -3.36 -23.58 -31.41
CA ALA A 437 -3.47 -24.05 -30.03
C ALA A 437 -3.10 -25.53 -29.95
N THR A 438 -2.72 -25.95 -28.76
CA THR A 438 -2.58 -27.37 -28.41
C THR A 438 -3.49 -27.64 -27.23
N PHE A 439 -4.37 -28.61 -27.30
CA PHE A 439 -5.24 -29.04 -26.20
C PHE A 439 -4.95 -30.51 -25.90
N ASN A 440 -4.31 -30.77 -24.77
CA ASN A 440 -3.89 -32.10 -24.33
C ASN A 440 -3.27 -32.92 -25.48
N ARG A 441 -2.17 -32.43 -26.09
CA ARG A 441 -1.41 -33.04 -27.19
C ARG A 441 -2.08 -33.03 -28.56
N VAL A 442 -3.28 -32.48 -28.71
CA VAL A 442 -3.93 -32.30 -30.01
C VAL A 442 -3.66 -30.88 -30.52
N ASP A 443 -2.90 -30.80 -31.60
CA ASP A 443 -2.63 -29.52 -32.26
C ASP A 443 -3.80 -29.11 -33.13
N VAL A 444 -4.24 -27.88 -32.94
CA VAL A 444 -5.31 -27.28 -33.75
C VAL A 444 -4.83 -25.94 -34.31
N ARG A 445 -5.32 -25.61 -35.50
CA ARG A 445 -5.00 -24.36 -36.18
C ARG A 445 -6.24 -23.48 -36.22
N ARG A 446 -6.01 -22.16 -36.09
CA ARG A 446 -7.02 -21.11 -36.12
C ARG A 446 -8.24 -21.40 -35.23
N PRO A 447 -8.03 -21.76 -33.94
CA PRO A 447 -9.17 -21.90 -33.05
C PRO A 447 -9.91 -20.57 -32.95
N SER A 448 -11.25 -20.63 -32.94
CA SER A 448 -12.15 -19.48 -32.81
C SER A 448 -13.22 -19.78 -31.77
N LEU A 449 -13.49 -18.82 -30.91
CA LEU A 449 -14.55 -18.86 -29.91
C LEU A 449 -15.37 -17.58 -30.01
N ALA A 450 -16.70 -17.71 -30.14
CA ALA A 450 -17.61 -16.59 -29.94
C ALA A 450 -18.68 -16.97 -28.92
N LEU A 451 -18.92 -16.07 -27.98
CA LEU A 451 -19.93 -16.28 -26.95
C LEU A 451 -20.75 -15.02 -26.68
N ASN A 452 -21.94 -15.21 -26.16
CA ASN A 452 -22.75 -14.20 -25.52
C ASN A 452 -23.29 -14.75 -24.20
N ALA A 453 -23.33 -13.90 -23.17
CA ALA A 453 -23.80 -14.27 -21.86
C ALA A 453 -24.83 -13.27 -21.33
N ASN A 454 -25.74 -13.77 -20.52
CA ASN A 454 -26.68 -12.99 -19.73
C ASN A 454 -26.85 -13.66 -18.35
N SER A 455 -27.72 -13.13 -17.51
CA SER A 455 -27.92 -13.65 -16.15
C SER A 455 -28.38 -15.11 -16.06
N SER A 456 -28.85 -15.69 -17.14
CA SER A 456 -29.45 -17.04 -17.19
C SER A 456 -28.54 -18.07 -17.85
N VAL A 457 -27.84 -17.68 -18.92
CA VAL A 457 -27.05 -18.61 -19.74
C VAL A 457 -25.79 -17.95 -20.32
N VAL A 458 -24.80 -18.79 -20.61
CA VAL A 458 -23.66 -18.48 -21.49
C VAL A 458 -23.88 -19.31 -22.78
N ASN A 459 -24.09 -18.64 -23.90
CA ASN A 459 -24.18 -19.26 -25.19
C ASN A 459 -22.85 -19.19 -25.91
N ILE A 460 -22.21 -20.32 -26.15
CA ILE A 460 -21.08 -20.45 -27.07
C ILE A 460 -21.66 -20.68 -28.46
N THR A 461 -21.70 -19.62 -29.25
CA THR A 461 -22.32 -19.62 -30.57
C THR A 461 -21.40 -20.16 -31.64
N GLU A 462 -20.11 -20.10 -31.42
CA GLU A 462 -19.06 -20.62 -32.27
C GLU A 462 -17.92 -21.15 -31.41
N LEU A 463 -17.52 -22.37 -31.66
CA LEU A 463 -16.26 -22.94 -31.23
C LEU A 463 -15.75 -23.76 -32.39
N SER A 464 -14.69 -23.34 -33.06
CA SER A 464 -14.21 -24.01 -34.27
C SER A 464 -12.67 -24.07 -34.27
N ALA A 465 -12.13 -25.11 -34.88
CA ALA A 465 -10.70 -25.27 -35.10
C ALA A 465 -10.41 -26.27 -36.23
N PHE A 466 -9.30 -26.10 -36.93
CA PHE A 466 -8.80 -27.07 -37.89
C PHE A 466 -7.86 -28.07 -37.19
N THR A 467 -8.09 -29.36 -37.39
CA THR A 467 -7.23 -30.45 -36.98
C THR A 467 -6.97 -31.42 -38.14
N GLY A 468 -5.72 -31.78 -38.38
CA GLY A 468 -5.34 -32.46 -39.63
C GLY A 468 -5.73 -31.60 -40.86
N GLN A 469 -6.49 -32.16 -41.79
CA GLN A 469 -7.05 -31.43 -42.93
C GLN A 469 -8.53 -31.05 -42.72
N GLY A 470 -9.10 -31.44 -41.60
CA GLY A 470 -10.51 -31.28 -41.32
C GLY A 470 -10.83 -30.11 -40.40
N LEU A 471 -12.14 -29.91 -40.20
CA LEU A 471 -12.70 -28.84 -39.38
C LEU A 471 -13.56 -29.44 -38.26
N LEU A 472 -13.29 -29.00 -37.02
CA LEU A 472 -14.18 -29.19 -35.88
C LEU A 472 -15.00 -27.92 -35.64
N GLU A 473 -16.31 -28.08 -35.43
CA GLU A 473 -17.22 -26.99 -35.09
C GLU A 473 -18.11 -27.42 -33.93
N ALA A 474 -18.24 -26.59 -32.92
CA ALA A 474 -19.12 -26.87 -31.80
C ALA A 474 -19.94 -25.64 -31.39
N LYS A 475 -21.04 -25.91 -30.71
CA LYS A 475 -21.87 -24.93 -29.99
C LYS A 475 -22.18 -25.49 -28.62
N ALA A 476 -22.26 -24.61 -27.63
CA ALA A 476 -22.65 -25.03 -26.30
C ALA A 476 -23.53 -23.98 -25.63
N VAL A 477 -24.32 -24.43 -24.68
CA VAL A 477 -25.11 -23.58 -23.79
C VAL A 477 -24.82 -24.03 -22.38
N VAL A 478 -24.37 -23.09 -21.53
CA VAL A 478 -24.10 -23.32 -20.11
C VAL A 478 -25.09 -22.52 -19.29
N ALA A 479 -25.89 -23.19 -18.46
CA ALA A 479 -26.82 -22.51 -17.55
C ALA A 479 -26.06 -21.77 -16.45
N GLN A 480 -26.56 -20.61 -16.05
CA GLN A 480 -26.03 -19.82 -14.92
C GLN A 480 -26.67 -20.21 -13.56
N THR A 481 -27.37 -21.34 -13.52
CA THR A 481 -27.95 -21.96 -12.32
C THR A 481 -26.86 -22.65 -11.49
N PRO A 482 -27.08 -22.97 -10.20
CA PRO A 482 -26.07 -23.59 -9.33
C PRO A 482 -25.51 -24.92 -9.87
N ASP A 483 -26.32 -25.68 -10.62
CA ASP A 483 -25.93 -26.95 -11.24
C ASP A 483 -25.02 -26.77 -12.48
N ARG A 484 -24.94 -25.54 -13.02
CA ARG A 484 -24.11 -25.22 -14.20
C ARG A 484 -24.29 -26.26 -15.31
N SER A 485 -25.53 -26.62 -15.63
CA SER A 485 -25.81 -27.58 -16.70
C SER A 485 -25.27 -27.08 -18.04
N VAL A 486 -24.65 -27.99 -18.79
CA VAL A 486 -24.10 -27.74 -20.13
C VAL A 486 -24.69 -28.66 -21.14
N ASN A 487 -25.02 -28.10 -22.31
CA ASN A 487 -25.37 -28.85 -23.52
C ASN A 487 -24.41 -28.47 -24.63
N LEU A 488 -23.78 -29.47 -25.24
CA LEU A 488 -22.77 -29.33 -26.29
C LEU A 488 -23.19 -30.09 -27.54
N SER A 489 -23.06 -29.49 -28.71
CA SER A 489 -23.11 -30.15 -30.01
C SER A 489 -21.81 -29.89 -30.75
N LEU A 490 -21.12 -30.96 -31.18
CA LEU A 490 -19.86 -30.90 -31.93
C LEU A 490 -19.98 -31.70 -33.21
N ASN A 491 -19.50 -31.12 -34.30
CA ASN A 491 -19.41 -31.74 -35.61
C ASN A 491 -17.97 -31.69 -36.11
N GLY A 492 -17.47 -32.81 -36.63
CA GLY A 492 -16.18 -32.91 -37.29
C GLY A 492 -16.37 -33.30 -38.74
N ARG A 493 -15.67 -32.63 -39.65
CA ARG A 493 -15.66 -32.94 -41.06
C ARG A 493 -14.25 -33.14 -41.58
N GLY A 494 -13.95 -34.33 -42.11
CA GLY A 494 -12.60 -34.67 -42.57
C GLY A 494 -11.53 -34.64 -41.48
N VAL A 495 -11.91 -34.94 -40.26
CA VAL A 495 -11.01 -34.94 -39.08
C VAL A 495 -10.57 -36.37 -38.75
N PRO A 496 -9.43 -36.60 -38.08
CA PRO A 496 -9.10 -37.89 -37.53
C PRO A 496 -10.23 -38.38 -36.62
N VAL A 497 -10.85 -39.52 -36.90
CA VAL A 497 -12.02 -40.01 -36.16
C VAL A 497 -11.76 -40.26 -34.69
N ASN A 498 -10.48 -40.47 -34.30
CA ASN A 498 -10.03 -40.64 -32.94
C ASN A 498 -9.55 -39.33 -32.26
N VAL A 499 -9.83 -38.17 -32.85
CA VAL A 499 -9.40 -36.87 -32.30
C VAL A 499 -9.88 -36.63 -30.85
N LEU A 500 -11.02 -37.20 -30.47
CA LEU A 500 -11.57 -37.07 -29.09
C LEU A 500 -10.90 -37.97 -28.07
N GLN A 501 -10.01 -38.90 -28.50
CA GLN A 501 -9.32 -39.82 -27.58
C GLN A 501 -8.45 -39.09 -26.55
N GLU A 502 -7.67 -38.12 -26.96
CA GLU A 502 -6.83 -37.30 -26.06
C GLU A 502 -7.67 -36.39 -25.15
N TRP A 503 -8.95 -36.19 -25.46
CA TRP A 503 -9.89 -35.41 -24.66
C TRP A 503 -10.80 -36.27 -23.76
N GLY A 504 -10.47 -37.57 -23.64
CA GLY A 504 -11.09 -38.47 -22.68
C GLY A 504 -12.16 -39.40 -23.25
N TRP A 505 -12.41 -39.41 -24.56
CA TRP A 505 -13.26 -40.41 -25.22
C TRP A 505 -12.42 -41.66 -25.47
N PRO A 506 -12.94 -42.87 -25.26
CA PRO A 506 -12.21 -44.09 -25.62
C PRO A 506 -11.87 -44.16 -27.11
N ALA A 507 -10.74 -44.82 -27.44
CA ALA A 507 -10.38 -45.04 -28.85
C ALA A 507 -11.48 -45.75 -29.60
N LEU A 508 -11.83 -45.23 -30.78
CA LEU A 508 -12.81 -45.88 -31.67
C LEU A 508 -12.15 -47.05 -32.40
N PRO A 509 -12.87 -48.15 -32.65
CA PRO A 509 -12.35 -49.29 -33.42
C PRO A 509 -12.28 -49.06 -34.92
N ILE A 510 -12.37 -47.81 -35.35
CA ILE A 510 -12.19 -47.35 -36.75
C ILE A 510 -11.06 -46.30 -36.75
N SER A 511 -10.37 -46.16 -37.86
CA SER A 511 -9.22 -45.27 -38.00
C SER A 511 -9.30 -44.43 -39.30
N GLY A 512 -8.37 -43.46 -39.41
CA GLY A 512 -8.29 -42.56 -40.55
C GLY A 512 -9.15 -41.30 -40.36
N ASP A 513 -9.22 -40.49 -41.39
CA ASP A 513 -10.05 -39.28 -41.42
C ASP A 513 -11.52 -39.61 -41.69
N GLY A 514 -12.39 -38.76 -41.21
CA GLY A 514 -13.83 -38.97 -41.40
C GLY A 514 -14.67 -37.83 -40.83
N ASN A 515 -15.96 -38.13 -40.68
CA ASN A 515 -16.90 -37.20 -40.07
C ASN A 515 -17.35 -37.75 -38.72
N LEU A 516 -17.52 -36.86 -37.76
CA LEU A 516 -18.04 -37.23 -36.44
C LEU A 516 -19.11 -36.22 -36.01
N GLN A 517 -20.05 -36.70 -35.21
CA GLN A 517 -21.08 -35.91 -34.55
C GLN A 517 -21.13 -36.34 -33.10
N LEU A 518 -21.04 -35.38 -32.18
CA LEU A 518 -21.17 -35.60 -30.75
C LEU A 518 -22.24 -34.66 -30.22
N THR A 519 -23.18 -35.20 -29.46
CA THR A 519 -24.05 -34.42 -28.59
C THR A 519 -23.75 -34.82 -27.16
N ALA A 520 -23.57 -33.86 -26.26
CA ALA A 520 -23.26 -34.12 -24.90
C ALA A 520 -24.00 -33.16 -23.94
N SER A 521 -24.37 -33.69 -22.79
CA SER A 521 -24.89 -32.91 -21.66
C SER A 521 -24.12 -33.27 -20.41
N GLY A 522 -24.03 -32.33 -19.47
CA GLY A 522 -23.34 -32.53 -18.19
C GLY A 522 -23.49 -31.35 -17.27
N SER A 523 -22.66 -31.29 -16.23
CA SER A 523 -22.62 -30.20 -15.28
C SER A 523 -21.17 -29.75 -15.08
N VAL A 524 -20.91 -28.47 -15.30
CA VAL A 524 -19.57 -27.85 -15.10
C VAL A 524 -19.48 -27.16 -13.76
N ARG A 525 -19.97 -27.81 -12.72
CA ARG A 525 -19.88 -27.32 -11.35
C ARG A 525 -18.44 -27.37 -10.86
N ALA A 526 -18.08 -26.36 -10.08
CA ALA A 526 -16.75 -26.27 -9.49
C ALA A 526 -16.49 -27.31 -8.40
N ASP A 527 -17.55 -27.72 -7.68
CA ASP A 527 -17.53 -28.61 -6.51
C ASP A 527 -17.72 -30.10 -6.84
N ALA A 528 -17.86 -30.45 -8.12
CA ALA A 528 -18.07 -31.82 -8.55
C ALA A 528 -17.28 -32.15 -9.83
N PRO A 529 -16.73 -33.38 -9.97
CA PRO A 529 -16.05 -33.77 -11.18
C PRO A 529 -17.02 -33.84 -12.38
N LEU A 530 -16.59 -33.32 -13.52
CA LEU A 530 -17.40 -33.25 -14.73
C LEU A 530 -17.79 -34.64 -15.23
N LYS A 531 -16.85 -35.60 -15.32
CA LYS A 531 -17.01 -36.90 -15.97
C LYS A 531 -18.25 -37.68 -15.52
N PRO A 532 -18.58 -37.83 -14.23
CA PRO A 532 -19.75 -38.58 -13.79
C PRO A 532 -21.09 -37.94 -14.18
N SER A 533 -21.10 -36.64 -14.53
CA SER A 533 -22.32 -35.93 -14.96
C SER A 533 -22.56 -36.04 -16.46
N VAL A 534 -21.58 -36.55 -17.24
CA VAL A 534 -21.64 -36.52 -18.70
C VAL A 534 -22.50 -37.64 -19.25
N ASN A 535 -23.50 -37.24 -20.07
CA ASN A 535 -24.23 -38.13 -20.98
C ASN A 535 -23.99 -37.63 -22.38
N ALA A 536 -23.64 -38.56 -23.30
CA ALA A 536 -23.28 -38.15 -24.64
C ALA A 536 -23.58 -39.25 -25.68
N GLU A 537 -23.79 -38.82 -26.91
CA GLU A 537 -23.93 -39.71 -28.07
C GLU A 537 -22.92 -39.31 -29.14
N LEU A 538 -22.11 -40.25 -29.57
CA LEU A 538 -21.12 -40.11 -30.64
C LEU A 538 -21.47 -40.98 -31.83
N SER A 539 -21.48 -40.39 -33.02
CA SER A 539 -21.54 -41.08 -34.31
C SER A 539 -20.31 -40.69 -35.12
N ALA A 540 -19.58 -41.67 -35.65
CA ALA A 540 -18.43 -41.42 -36.51
C ALA A 540 -18.49 -42.33 -37.76
N ILE A 541 -18.04 -41.78 -38.90
CA ILE A 541 -17.89 -42.49 -40.17
C ILE A 541 -16.54 -42.10 -40.79
N ASN A 542 -15.71 -43.10 -41.10
CA ASN A 542 -14.40 -42.87 -41.74
C ASN A 542 -14.52 -42.84 -43.29
N VAL A 543 -13.40 -42.54 -43.95
CA VAL A 543 -13.32 -42.50 -45.42
C VAL A 543 -13.62 -43.87 -46.08
N GLN A 544 -13.41 -45.00 -45.33
CA GLN A 544 -13.78 -46.34 -45.79
C GLN A 544 -15.26 -46.68 -45.61
N LYS A 545 -16.08 -45.68 -45.23
CA LYS A 545 -17.52 -45.80 -44.94
C LYS A 545 -17.85 -46.75 -43.76
N GLN A 546 -16.88 -47.06 -42.92
CA GLN A 546 -17.13 -47.77 -41.66
C GLN A 546 -17.78 -46.79 -40.66
N GLN A 547 -18.91 -47.18 -40.12
CA GLN A 547 -19.67 -46.36 -39.18
C GLN A 547 -19.67 -46.97 -37.78
N ILE A 548 -19.58 -46.12 -36.77
CA ILE A 548 -19.71 -46.50 -35.37
C ILE A 548 -20.64 -45.54 -34.65
N LYS A 549 -21.41 -46.06 -33.71
CA LYS A 549 -22.20 -45.28 -32.73
C LYS A 549 -21.84 -45.73 -31.33
N GLN A 550 -21.58 -44.78 -30.44
CA GLN A 550 -21.33 -45.02 -29.04
C GLN A 550 -22.18 -44.05 -28.19
N SER A 551 -22.56 -44.49 -27.00
CA SER A 551 -23.26 -43.67 -26.01
C SER A 551 -22.44 -43.64 -24.74
N MET A 552 -22.50 -42.54 -24.02
CA MET A 552 -21.90 -42.35 -22.71
C MET A 552 -23.01 -42.02 -21.70
N HIS A 553 -23.05 -42.73 -20.58
CA HIS A 553 -23.96 -42.48 -19.48
C HIS A 553 -23.17 -42.41 -18.18
N GLY A 554 -23.30 -41.29 -17.48
CA GLY A 554 -22.54 -41.07 -16.22
C GLY A 554 -21.02 -41.17 -16.40
N GLY A 555 -20.50 -40.78 -17.56
CA GLY A 555 -19.07 -40.86 -17.90
C GLY A 555 -18.57 -42.27 -18.29
N VAL A 556 -19.45 -43.25 -18.46
CA VAL A 556 -19.11 -44.61 -18.88
C VAL A 556 -19.62 -44.83 -20.31
N VAL A 557 -18.71 -45.19 -21.21
CA VAL A 557 -19.06 -45.42 -22.64
C VAL A 557 -19.59 -46.84 -22.83
N THR A 558 -20.65 -46.96 -23.60
CA THR A 558 -21.29 -48.21 -24.02
C THR A 558 -21.54 -48.21 -25.53
N GLY A 559 -21.69 -49.38 -26.13
CA GLY A 559 -21.88 -49.55 -27.57
C GLY A 559 -20.53 -49.64 -28.32
N GLY A 560 -20.56 -49.66 -29.63
CA GLY A 560 -19.34 -49.68 -30.43
C GLY A 560 -19.31 -50.79 -31.50
N VAL A 561 -20.46 -51.26 -31.92
CA VAL A 561 -20.52 -52.19 -33.06
C VAL A 561 -20.25 -51.43 -34.36
N VAL A 562 -19.20 -51.85 -35.09
CA VAL A 562 -18.86 -51.29 -36.40
C VAL A 562 -19.83 -51.83 -37.43
N THR A 563 -20.55 -50.90 -38.09
CA THR A 563 -21.39 -51.27 -39.24
C THR A 563 -20.55 -51.17 -40.52
N PRO A 564 -20.40 -52.29 -41.27
CA PRO A 564 -19.66 -52.23 -42.53
C PRO A 564 -20.36 -51.34 -43.56
N PRO A 565 -19.64 -50.89 -44.60
CA PRO A 565 -20.25 -50.13 -45.67
C PRO A 565 -21.42 -50.90 -46.32
N ALA A 566 -22.54 -50.21 -46.60
CA ALA A 566 -23.65 -50.80 -47.28
C ALA A 566 -23.16 -51.32 -48.63
N THR A 567 -23.27 -52.64 -48.82
CA THR A 567 -22.94 -53.26 -50.10
C THR A 567 -23.95 -52.73 -51.12
N GLU A 568 -23.51 -51.98 -52.13
CA GLU A 568 -24.38 -51.61 -53.27
C GLU A 568 -24.80 -52.89 -53.92
N THR A 569 -26.08 -53.24 -53.84
CA THR A 569 -26.66 -54.32 -54.61
C THR A 569 -26.58 -53.93 -56.11
N PRO A 570 -25.88 -54.72 -56.93
CA PRO A 570 -25.86 -54.37 -58.37
C PRO A 570 -27.27 -54.18 -58.89
N SER A 571 -27.55 -53.04 -59.47
CA SER A 571 -28.82 -52.83 -60.19
C SER A 571 -28.97 -53.90 -61.27
N GLN A 572 -29.97 -54.77 -61.11
CA GLN A 572 -30.34 -55.78 -62.13
C GLN A 572 -30.64 -55.01 -63.42
N PRO A 573 -30.03 -55.42 -64.57
CA PRO A 573 -30.36 -54.82 -65.86
C PRO A 573 -31.83 -55.08 -66.18
N ALA A 574 -32.52 -54.02 -66.59
CA ALA A 574 -33.93 -54.10 -67.02
C ALA A 574 -34.09 -55.14 -68.10
N PRO A 575 -35.14 -56.01 -68.06
CA PRO A 575 -35.39 -56.97 -69.11
C PRO A 575 -35.67 -56.23 -70.41
N ALA A 576 -34.98 -56.67 -71.52
CA ALA A 576 -35.26 -56.23 -72.87
C ALA A 576 -36.66 -56.69 -73.22
N ASN A 577 -37.54 -55.76 -73.62
CA ASN A 577 -38.82 -56.07 -74.20
C ASN A 577 -38.65 -56.52 -75.67
N PRO A 578 -39.45 -57.49 -76.09
CA PRO A 578 -39.35 -58.12 -77.43
C PRO A 578 -39.72 -57.19 -78.58
#